data_3ba18da0326191ec6d1282c757ef7d6b
#
_entry.id   3ba18da0326191ec6d1282c757ef7d6b
#
_cell.length_a   1.000
_cell.length_b   1.000
_cell.length_c   1.000
_cell.angle_alpha   90.00
_cell.angle_beta   90.00
_cell.angle_gamma   90.00
#
_symmetry.space_group_name_H-M   'P 1'
#
loop_
_entity.id
_entity.type
_entity.pdbx_description
1 polymer ?
#
loop_
_entity_poly.entity_id
_entity_poly.type
_entity_poly.pdbx_seq_one_letter_code
_entity_poly.pdbx_strand_id
1 'polypeptide(L)'
;SVFTCFICQRLVKALCPHCARPLVNHMNELDEKLIERLMKIYDGDLTGIKIHGDGCPKCSGLFSRTVLAEIINTDQRYMENYLQSIYSAETYWLEKLKGIPMKAHGLIKVKNGIVDPRHLEGVLGKIKLDERIDKEYFKQLILQESQLEH
;
A
#
# COMPACT_ATOMS: atom_id res chain seq x y z
N SER A 1 5.72 24.69 17.61
CA SER A 1 6.34 23.97 16.48
C SER A 1 6.02 24.68 15.17
N VAL A 2 7.02 24.82 14.30
CA VAL A 2 6.85 25.42 12.97
C VAL A 2 6.20 24.42 11.99
N PHE A 3 6.41 23.13 12.20
CA PHE A 3 5.87 22.05 11.35
C PHE A 3 4.67 21.39 12.00
N THR A 4 3.59 21.28 11.25
CA THR A 4 2.34 20.63 11.69
C THR A 4 2.15 19.26 11.09
N CYS A 5 2.74 19.01 9.94
CA CYS A 5 2.74 17.67 9.31
C CYS A 5 3.88 17.51 8.31
N PHE A 6 4.25 16.27 8.06
CA PHE A 6 5.09 15.87 6.94
C PHE A 6 4.25 15.04 5.96
N ILE A 7 4.38 15.35 4.68
CA ILE A 7 3.71 14.62 3.60
C ILE A 7 4.79 14.13 2.64
N CYS A 8 4.85 12.81 2.46
CA CYS A 8 5.66 12.18 1.43
C CYS A 8 4.74 11.49 0.44
N GLN A 9 5.05 11.60 -0.86
CA GLN A 9 4.24 10.94 -1.89
C GLN A 9 5.09 10.48 -3.07
N ARG A 10 4.64 9.42 -3.73
CA ARG A 10 5.22 8.87 -4.95
C ARG A 10 4.11 8.42 -5.89
N LEU A 11 4.41 8.38 -7.17
CA LEU A 11 3.51 7.83 -8.17
C LEU A 11 3.86 6.37 -8.45
N VAL A 12 2.84 5.55 -8.63
CA VAL A 12 2.95 4.16 -9.07
C VAL A 12 1.98 3.93 -10.22
N LYS A 13 2.29 2.97 -11.09
CA LYS A 13 1.40 2.55 -12.18
C LYS A 13 0.10 2.01 -11.61
N ALA A 14 -1.03 2.52 -12.10
CA ALA A 14 -2.35 2.01 -11.81
C ALA A 14 -2.82 1.07 -12.92
N LEU A 15 -3.47 -0.03 -12.53
CA LEU A 15 -4.01 -1.02 -13.46
C LEU A 15 -5.21 -0.45 -14.22
N CYS A 16 -5.35 -0.89 -15.47
CA CYS A 16 -6.57 -0.63 -16.23
C CYS A 16 -7.71 -1.49 -15.65
N PRO A 17 -8.82 -0.89 -15.20
CA PRO A 17 -9.92 -1.65 -14.61
C PRO A 17 -10.63 -2.58 -15.61
N HIS A 18 -10.45 -2.35 -16.92
CA HIS A 18 -11.10 -3.14 -17.96
C HIS A 18 -10.34 -4.41 -18.37
N CYS A 19 -9.01 -4.42 -18.26
CA CYS A 19 -8.20 -5.58 -18.70
C CYS A 19 -7.31 -6.16 -17.59
N ALA A 20 -7.29 -5.61 -16.40
CA ALA A 20 -6.59 -6.21 -15.27
C ALA A 20 -7.17 -7.58 -14.93
N ARG A 21 -6.30 -8.53 -14.58
CA ARG A 21 -6.66 -9.93 -14.39
C ARG A 21 -6.59 -10.31 -12.91
N PRO A 22 -7.52 -11.11 -12.37
CA PRO A 22 -7.47 -11.58 -10.99
C PRO A 22 -6.20 -12.38 -10.70
N LEU A 23 -5.47 -12.04 -9.65
CA LEU A 23 -4.27 -12.79 -9.27
C LEU A 23 -4.56 -14.26 -8.97
N VAL A 24 -5.68 -14.56 -8.32
CA VAL A 24 -6.04 -15.93 -7.91
C VAL A 24 -6.10 -16.92 -9.08
N ASN A 25 -6.34 -16.45 -10.30
CA ASN A 25 -6.36 -17.26 -11.50
C ASN A 25 -5.01 -17.29 -12.24
N HIS A 26 -4.02 -16.54 -11.79
CA HIS A 26 -2.74 -16.33 -12.48
C HIS A 26 -1.55 -16.35 -11.51
N MET A 27 -1.66 -17.13 -10.45
CA MET A 27 -0.63 -17.21 -9.39
C MET A 27 0.75 -17.63 -9.91
N ASN A 28 0.77 -18.44 -10.97
CA ASN A 28 1.99 -18.92 -11.62
C ASN A 28 2.78 -17.84 -12.37
N GLU A 29 2.19 -16.66 -12.58
CA GLU A 29 2.86 -15.53 -13.23
C GLU A 29 3.71 -14.70 -12.26
N LEU A 30 3.56 -14.90 -10.95
CA LEU A 30 4.30 -14.20 -9.93
C LEU A 30 5.36 -15.11 -9.30
N ASP A 31 6.42 -14.48 -8.80
CA ASP A 31 7.44 -15.16 -8.02
C ASP A 31 6.84 -15.78 -6.74
N GLU A 32 7.22 -17.02 -6.43
CA GLU A 32 6.69 -17.76 -5.27
C GLU A 32 6.90 -17.01 -3.95
N LYS A 33 8.06 -16.38 -3.77
CA LYS A 33 8.36 -15.60 -2.56
C LYS A 33 7.49 -14.37 -2.44
N LEU A 34 7.11 -13.76 -3.56
CA LEU A 34 6.15 -12.65 -3.57
C LEU A 34 4.77 -13.15 -3.15
N ILE A 35 4.31 -14.28 -3.68
CA ILE A 35 3.04 -14.90 -3.27
C ILE A 35 3.05 -15.21 -1.77
N GLU A 36 4.10 -15.81 -1.24
CA GLU A 36 4.23 -16.08 0.19
C GLU A 36 4.09 -14.81 1.05
N ARG A 37 4.73 -13.72 0.63
CA ARG A 37 4.62 -12.44 1.33
C ARG A 37 3.19 -11.88 1.28
N LEU A 38 2.54 -11.94 0.13
CA LEU A 38 1.14 -11.51 -0.03
C LEU A 38 0.20 -12.34 0.85
N MET A 39 0.37 -13.66 0.86
CA MET A 39 -0.40 -14.57 1.73
C MET A 39 -0.26 -14.18 3.20
N LYS A 40 0.97 -13.88 3.64
CA LYS A 40 1.24 -13.45 5.02
C LYS A 40 0.62 -12.08 5.34
N ILE A 41 0.69 -11.13 4.41
CA ILE A 41 0.15 -9.76 4.59
C ILE A 41 -1.38 -9.78 4.71
N TYR A 42 -2.05 -10.61 3.93
CA TYR A 42 -3.51 -10.63 3.81
C TYR A 42 -4.17 -11.86 4.46
N ASP A 43 -3.48 -12.52 5.39
CA ASP A 43 -3.98 -13.69 6.13
C ASP A 43 -4.54 -14.80 5.21
N GLY A 44 -3.86 -15.03 4.09
CA GLY A 44 -4.21 -16.07 3.11
C GLY A 44 -5.27 -15.67 2.10
N ASP A 45 -5.87 -14.50 2.21
CA ASP A 45 -6.91 -14.02 1.28
C ASP A 45 -6.32 -13.11 0.19
N LEU A 46 -6.10 -13.66 -0.98
CA LEU A 46 -5.61 -12.93 -2.16
C LEU A 46 -6.73 -12.45 -3.10
N THR A 47 -7.99 -12.63 -2.74
CA THR A 47 -9.13 -12.13 -3.54
C THR A 47 -9.08 -10.60 -3.65
N GLY A 48 -9.51 -10.08 -4.79
CA GLY A 48 -9.47 -8.64 -5.06
C GLY A 48 -8.15 -8.13 -5.63
N ILE A 49 -7.03 -8.83 -5.40
CA ILE A 49 -5.75 -8.47 -6.00
C ILE A 49 -5.79 -8.74 -7.50
N LYS A 50 -5.30 -7.78 -8.27
CA LYS A 50 -5.21 -7.88 -9.72
C LYS A 50 -3.77 -7.68 -10.20
N ILE A 51 -3.49 -8.26 -11.35
CA ILE A 51 -2.24 -8.07 -12.08
C ILE A 51 -2.51 -7.45 -13.45
N HIS A 52 -1.48 -6.89 -14.06
CA HIS A 52 -1.64 -6.23 -15.34
C HIS A 52 -2.07 -7.22 -16.43
N GLY A 53 -2.96 -6.76 -17.32
CA GLY A 53 -3.38 -7.50 -18.49
C GLY A 53 -2.58 -7.13 -19.75
N ASP A 54 -2.96 -7.71 -20.88
CA ASP A 54 -2.26 -7.53 -22.16
C ASP A 54 -2.60 -6.20 -22.86
N GLY A 55 -3.44 -5.40 -22.23
CA GLY A 55 -3.97 -4.16 -22.82
C GLY A 55 -5.36 -4.38 -23.44
N CYS A 56 -6.06 -3.28 -23.64
CA CYS A 56 -7.39 -3.26 -24.27
C CYS A 56 -7.62 -1.93 -24.98
N PRO A 57 -8.68 -1.78 -25.79
CA PRO A 57 -8.98 -0.52 -26.47
C PRO A 57 -9.15 0.68 -25.55
N LYS A 58 -9.50 0.45 -24.28
CA LYS A 58 -9.66 1.54 -23.29
C LYS A 58 -8.34 2.12 -22.82
N CYS A 59 -7.33 1.29 -22.60
CA CYS A 59 -6.03 1.73 -22.11
C CYS A 59 -4.95 1.79 -23.22
N SER A 60 -5.17 1.16 -24.36
CA SER A 60 -4.19 1.04 -25.45
C SER A 60 -2.83 0.50 -24.98
N GLY A 61 -2.84 -0.38 -23.99
CA GLY A 61 -1.63 -0.93 -23.35
C GLY A 61 -0.90 0.04 -22.42
N LEU A 62 -1.44 1.23 -22.16
CA LEU A 62 -0.84 2.24 -21.31
C LEU A 62 -1.34 2.14 -19.87
N PHE A 63 -0.50 2.54 -18.93
CA PHE A 63 -0.87 2.65 -17.52
C PHE A 63 -1.22 4.06 -17.15
N SER A 64 -2.30 4.24 -16.40
CA SER A 64 -2.52 5.44 -15.61
C SER A 64 -1.61 5.42 -14.37
N ARG A 65 -1.72 6.42 -13.51
CA ARG A 65 -0.92 6.51 -12.28
C ARG A 65 -1.80 6.84 -11.10
N THR A 66 -1.42 6.33 -9.95
CA THR A 66 -2.03 6.64 -8.66
C THR A 66 -0.97 7.08 -7.67
N VAL A 67 -1.38 7.79 -6.62
CA VAL A 67 -0.49 8.32 -5.60
C VAL A 67 -0.35 7.34 -4.45
N LEU A 68 0.88 7.11 -4.03
CA LEU A 68 1.20 6.52 -2.74
C LEU A 68 1.59 7.65 -1.81
N ALA A 69 0.92 7.77 -0.67
CA ALA A 69 1.14 8.87 0.27
C ALA A 69 1.39 8.36 1.69
N GLU A 70 2.15 9.14 2.43
CA GLU A 70 2.43 8.98 3.85
C GLU A 70 2.29 10.34 4.51
N ILE A 71 1.44 10.43 5.53
CA ILE A 71 1.14 11.68 6.23
C ILE A 71 1.46 11.50 7.70
N ILE A 72 2.37 12.31 8.22
CA ILE A 72 2.78 12.28 9.62
C ILE A 72 2.38 13.61 10.27
N ASN A 73 1.38 13.57 11.14
CA ASN A 73 1.04 14.69 11.98
C ASN A 73 2.05 14.79 13.11
N THR A 74 2.69 15.96 13.23
CA THR A 74 3.73 16.21 14.22
C THR A 74 3.14 16.83 15.49
N ASP A 75 2.49 16.01 16.32
CA ASP A 75 2.08 16.45 17.64
C ASP A 75 3.29 16.62 18.57
N GLN A 76 3.09 17.20 19.73
CA GLN A 76 4.17 17.44 20.68
C GLN A 76 4.93 16.15 21.04
N ARG A 77 4.19 15.05 21.23
CA ARG A 77 4.76 13.77 21.64
C ARG A 77 5.58 13.12 20.52
N TYR A 78 5.14 13.27 19.27
CA TYR A 78 5.95 12.87 18.13
C TYR A 78 7.29 13.62 18.12
N MET A 79 7.28 14.92 18.33
CA MET A 79 8.49 15.74 18.34
C MET A 79 9.42 15.40 19.51
N GLU A 80 8.89 15.13 20.69
CA GLU A 80 9.66 14.66 21.84
C GLU A 80 10.37 13.33 21.53
N ASN A 81 9.67 12.38 20.91
CA ASN A 81 10.25 11.11 20.45
C ASN A 81 11.29 11.32 19.35
N TYR A 82 11.05 12.25 18.43
CA TYR A 82 11.98 12.56 17.34
C TYR A 82 13.32 13.10 17.86
N LEU A 83 13.29 13.90 18.92
CA LEU A 83 14.50 14.38 19.59
C LEU A 83 15.31 13.26 20.26
N GLN A 84 14.67 12.16 20.62
CA GLN A 84 15.36 10.98 21.14
C GLN A 84 15.97 10.16 20.01
N SER A 85 15.17 9.78 19.03
CA SER A 85 15.61 9.07 17.83
C SER A 85 14.48 9.03 16.78
N ILE A 86 14.88 8.91 15.52
CA ILE A 86 13.94 8.69 14.40
C ILE A 86 13.11 7.43 14.63
N TYR A 87 13.73 6.37 15.14
CA TYR A 87 13.05 5.10 15.44
C TYR A 87 11.96 5.27 16.51
N SER A 88 12.21 6.06 17.57
CA SER A 88 11.21 6.34 18.61
C SER A 88 10.02 7.10 18.04
N ALA A 89 10.26 8.10 17.20
CA ALA A 89 9.20 8.86 16.54
C ALA A 89 8.37 7.99 15.61
N GLU A 90 9.02 7.15 14.80
CA GLU A 90 8.35 6.23 13.89
C GLU A 90 7.49 5.22 14.66
N THR A 91 8.01 4.64 15.73
CA THR A 91 7.27 3.70 16.59
C THR A 91 6.04 4.37 17.22
N TYR A 92 6.20 5.58 17.74
CA TYR A 92 5.08 6.34 18.28
C TYR A 92 4.01 6.61 17.20
N TRP A 93 4.41 7.02 16.01
CA TRP A 93 3.50 7.28 14.90
C TRP A 93 2.73 6.03 14.49
N LEU A 94 3.40 4.89 14.34
CA LEU A 94 2.79 3.63 13.93
C LEU A 94 1.86 3.06 15.01
N GLU A 95 2.32 2.99 16.25
CA GLU A 95 1.61 2.31 17.33
C GLU A 95 0.55 3.19 18.01
N LYS A 96 0.83 4.48 18.18
CA LYS A 96 -0.05 5.38 18.94
C LYS A 96 -0.94 6.25 18.06
N LEU A 97 -0.43 6.71 16.94
CA LEU A 97 -1.18 7.55 16.00
C LEU A 97 -1.80 6.74 14.85
N LYS A 98 -1.66 5.41 14.85
CA LYS A 98 -2.13 4.51 13.79
C LYS A 98 -1.65 4.95 12.40
N GLY A 99 -0.38 5.32 12.32
CA GLY A 99 0.23 5.77 11.09
C GLY A 99 0.22 4.71 10.00
N ILE A 100 0.03 5.15 8.77
CA ILE A 100 0.04 4.29 7.58
C ILE A 100 1.24 4.68 6.70
N PRO A 101 2.33 3.91 6.72
CA PRO A 101 3.47 4.17 5.85
C PRO A 101 3.09 4.04 4.38
N MET A 102 3.86 4.67 3.52
CA MET A 102 3.64 4.65 2.06
C MET A 102 3.51 3.22 1.51
N LYS A 103 4.32 2.28 1.99
CA LYS A 103 4.25 0.87 1.61
C LYS A 103 2.93 0.23 2.01
N ALA A 104 2.42 0.51 3.21
CA ALA A 104 1.11 0.03 3.65
C ALA A 104 -0.03 0.65 2.83
N HIS A 105 0.05 1.93 2.50
CA HIS A 105 -0.91 2.57 1.59
C HIS A 105 -0.91 1.89 0.22
N GLY A 106 0.26 1.55 -0.31
CA GLY A 106 0.39 0.77 -1.53
C GLY A 106 -0.24 -0.62 -1.42
N LEU A 107 -0.07 -1.30 -0.28
CA LEU A 107 -0.68 -2.62 -0.04
C LEU A 107 -2.21 -2.55 0.05
N ILE A 108 -2.77 -1.46 0.55
CA ILE A 108 -4.21 -1.21 0.51
C ILE A 108 -4.68 -1.14 -0.95
N LYS A 109 -3.98 -0.41 -1.80
CA LYS A 109 -4.30 -0.30 -3.24
C LYS A 109 -4.09 -1.62 -4.00
N VAL A 110 -3.09 -2.42 -3.62
CA VAL A 110 -2.90 -3.77 -4.17
C VAL A 110 -4.11 -4.65 -3.86
N LYS A 111 -4.56 -4.67 -2.61
CA LYS A 111 -5.72 -5.48 -2.20
C LYS A 111 -7.01 -5.10 -2.93
N ASN A 112 -7.16 -3.83 -3.27
CA ASN A 112 -8.30 -3.30 -4.00
C ASN A 112 -8.18 -3.39 -5.53
N GLY A 113 -7.13 -4.03 -6.03
CA GLY A 113 -6.93 -4.29 -7.46
C GLY A 113 -6.53 -3.06 -8.28
N ILE A 114 -6.01 -2.02 -7.63
CA ILE A 114 -5.60 -0.75 -8.27
C ILE A 114 -4.15 -0.84 -8.76
N VAL A 115 -3.29 -1.49 -8.00
CA VAL A 115 -1.84 -1.60 -8.24
C VAL A 115 -1.42 -3.06 -8.32
N ASP A 116 -0.69 -3.40 -9.37
CA ASP A 116 -0.02 -4.71 -9.45
C ASP A 116 1.06 -4.80 -8.36
N PRO A 117 1.09 -5.88 -7.54
CA PRO A 117 2.09 -6.02 -6.48
C PRO A 117 3.53 -5.91 -6.97
N ARG A 118 3.82 -6.31 -8.21
CA ARG A 118 5.15 -6.18 -8.83
C ARG A 118 5.52 -4.72 -9.09
N HIS A 119 4.54 -3.88 -9.46
CA HIS A 119 4.75 -2.44 -9.65
C HIS A 119 5.02 -1.74 -8.32
N LEU A 120 4.35 -2.16 -7.25
CA LEU A 120 4.61 -1.64 -5.91
C LEU A 120 6.05 -1.95 -5.47
N GLU A 121 6.50 -3.19 -5.64
CA GLU A 121 7.89 -3.59 -5.35
C GLU A 121 8.89 -2.81 -6.21
N GLY A 122 8.57 -2.53 -7.46
CA GLY A 122 9.42 -1.75 -8.35
C GLY A 122 9.65 -0.32 -7.88
N VAL A 123 8.69 0.25 -7.15
CA VAL A 123 8.75 1.64 -6.65
C VAL A 123 9.30 1.71 -5.22
N LEU A 124 8.87 0.83 -4.33
CA LEU A 124 9.17 0.91 -2.89
C LEU A 124 10.08 -0.21 -2.38
N GLY A 125 10.51 -1.11 -3.25
CA GLY A 125 11.26 -2.28 -2.84
C GLY A 125 10.37 -3.37 -2.27
N LYS A 126 11.00 -4.43 -1.74
CA LYS A 126 10.34 -5.63 -1.24
C LYS A 126 9.18 -5.32 -0.29
N ILE A 127 7.99 -5.78 -0.64
CA ILE A 127 6.79 -5.50 0.16
C ILE A 127 6.76 -6.36 1.42
N LYS A 128 6.46 -5.68 2.53
CA LYS A 128 6.28 -6.27 3.84
C LYS A 128 5.39 -5.33 4.66
N LEU A 129 4.48 -5.87 5.43
CA LEU A 129 3.72 -5.08 6.39
C LEU A 129 4.51 -4.97 7.70
N ASP A 130 4.77 -3.73 8.14
CA ASP A 130 5.45 -3.47 9.42
C ASP A 130 4.58 -3.99 10.58
N GLU A 131 5.18 -4.73 11.50
CA GLU A 131 4.49 -5.36 12.62
C GLU A 131 3.91 -4.36 13.63
N ARG A 132 4.41 -3.12 13.65
CA ARG A 132 3.93 -2.04 14.51
C ARG A 132 2.64 -1.38 13.99
N ILE A 133 2.23 -1.66 12.75
CA ILE A 133 0.99 -1.14 12.17
C ILE A 133 -0.21 -1.79 12.87
N ASP A 134 -1.22 -0.97 13.20
CA ASP A 134 -2.49 -1.46 13.68
C ASP A 134 -3.22 -2.25 12.58
N LYS A 135 -3.26 -3.57 12.71
CA LYS A 135 -3.81 -4.48 11.69
C LYS A 135 -5.30 -4.31 11.47
N GLU A 136 -6.06 -4.02 12.52
CA GLU A 136 -7.50 -3.79 12.39
C GLU A 136 -7.78 -2.51 11.62
N TYR A 137 -7.04 -1.45 11.91
CA TYR A 137 -7.13 -0.20 11.16
C TYR A 137 -6.73 -0.38 9.69
N PHE A 138 -5.66 -1.14 9.43
CA PHE A 138 -5.24 -1.50 8.07
C PHE A 138 -6.34 -2.22 7.30
N LYS A 139 -6.99 -3.21 7.90
CA LYS A 139 -8.13 -3.93 7.30
C LYS A 139 -9.33 -3.02 7.05
N GLN A 140 -9.64 -2.13 7.98
CA GLN A 140 -10.72 -1.14 7.82
C GLN A 140 -10.46 -0.21 6.63
N LEU A 141 -9.23 0.25 6.44
CA LEU A 141 -8.86 1.10 5.31
C LEU A 141 -9.01 0.39 3.97
N ILE A 142 -8.68 -0.89 3.89
CA ILE A 142 -8.92 -1.70 2.69
C ILE A 142 -10.40 -1.71 2.33
N LEU A 143 -11.28 -1.93 3.31
CA LEU A 143 -12.73 -1.96 3.10
C LEU A 143 -13.29 -0.59 2.71
N GLN A 144 -12.80 0.49 3.32
CA GLN A 144 -13.23 1.85 2.99
C GLN A 144 -12.88 2.24 1.56
N GLU A 145 -11.66 1.94 1.11
CA GLU A 145 -11.23 2.25 -0.26
C GLU A 145 -12.05 1.47 -1.30
N SER A 146 -12.41 0.23 -1.02
CA SER A 146 -13.27 -0.56 -1.90
C SER A 146 -14.68 0.03 -2.09
N GLN A 147 -15.16 0.83 -1.15
CA GLN A 147 -16.46 1.50 -1.21
C GLN A 147 -16.42 2.83 -1.99
N LEU A 148 -15.27 3.48 -2.08
CA LEU A 148 -15.11 4.75 -2.77
C LEU A 148 -15.01 4.61 -4.30
N GLU A 149 -14.74 3.41 -4.80
CA GLU A 149 -14.57 3.13 -6.24
C GLU A 149 -15.85 2.62 -6.92
N HIS A 150 -16.96 2.61 -6.21
CA HIS A 150 -18.30 2.28 -6.71
C HIS A 150 -19.19 3.52 -6.63
#